data_726a9c3dbb9c436ddb4b918c7feb2de8
#
_entry.id   726a9c3dbb9c436ddb4b918c7feb2de8
#
_cell.length_a   1.000
_cell.length_b   1.000
_cell.length_c   1.000
_cell.angle_alpha   90.00
_cell.angle_beta   90.00
_cell.angle_gamma   90.00
#
_symmetry.space_group_name_H-M   'P 1'
#
loop_
_entity.id
_entity.type
_entity.pdbx_description
1 polymer ?
#
loop_
_entity_poly.entity_id
_entity_poly.type
_entity_poly.pdbx_seq_one_letter_code
_entity_poly.pdbx_strand_id
1 'polypeptide(L)'
;RAGAALFAWTLAKAFLSSPAALIETIDQRVNRRRQRAASEEALTTSEQTRALTRLRALAARADAADSGKYRALLAELARIGIGPRSTERVVVFAERIATLTWLAEHLRADLGLPEEAGRIMHGSLSDGEQQEVVEDFRQSHTPVRILVTGDVASEGVNLHAQCHELIHYDFPWSLIRIQQRNGRIDRYGQETSPQITTLLLSPSDPSFSGDVRVLTRLMEKEDQAHRALGDAASLMGRYSGEKEEAAIREALAAGTD
;
A
#
# COMPACT_ATOMS: atom_id res chain seq x y z
N ARG A 1 -26.71 -4.05 6.93
CA ARG A 1 -25.67 -3.65 7.91
C ARG A 1 -24.27 -4.10 7.48
N ALA A 2 -24.06 -5.32 6.98
CA ALA A 2 -22.74 -5.84 6.56
C ALA A 2 -22.04 -4.99 5.47
N GLY A 3 -22.74 -4.55 4.45
CA GLY A 3 -22.17 -3.73 3.37
C GLY A 3 -21.73 -2.32 3.81
N ALA A 4 -22.28 -1.79 4.89
CA ALA A 4 -21.87 -0.50 5.44
C ALA A 4 -20.55 -0.64 6.23
N ALA A 5 -20.42 -1.68 7.02
CA ALA A 5 -19.19 -1.98 7.76
C ALA A 5 -18.02 -2.25 6.78
N LEU A 6 -18.24 -3.08 5.75
CA LEU A 6 -17.23 -3.34 4.73
C LEU A 6 -16.75 -2.05 4.03
N PHE A 7 -17.68 -1.15 3.73
CA PHE A 7 -17.31 0.13 3.10
C PHE A 7 -16.51 1.03 4.07
N ALA A 8 -16.86 1.06 5.35
CA ALA A 8 -16.10 1.83 6.35
C ALA A 8 -14.63 1.38 6.40
N TRP A 9 -14.39 0.06 6.37
CA TRP A 9 -13.03 -0.50 6.31
C TRP A 9 -12.29 -0.15 5.01
N THR A 10 -12.98 -0.23 3.87
CA THR A 10 -12.40 0.17 2.59
C THR A 10 -12.01 1.64 2.58
N LEU A 11 -12.85 2.49 3.20
CA LEU A 11 -12.59 3.91 3.34
C LEU A 11 -11.41 4.19 4.28
N ALA A 12 -11.35 3.48 5.42
CA ALA A 12 -10.24 3.57 6.37
C ALA A 12 -8.90 3.17 5.74
N LYS A 13 -8.84 2.03 5.03
CA LYS A 13 -7.63 1.63 4.29
C LYS A 13 -7.22 2.66 3.24
N ALA A 14 -8.17 3.25 2.52
CA ALA A 14 -7.89 4.29 1.54
C ALA A 14 -7.34 5.57 2.19
N PHE A 15 -7.89 5.96 3.35
CA PHE A 15 -7.38 7.08 4.15
C PHE A 15 -5.94 6.85 4.65
N LEU A 16 -5.64 5.63 5.13
CA LEU A 16 -4.30 5.25 5.58
C LEU A 16 -3.29 5.16 4.44
N SER A 17 -3.75 5.03 3.21
CA SER A 17 -2.90 4.95 2.01
C SER A 17 -2.52 6.33 1.48
N SER A 18 -3.45 7.04 0.82
CA SER A 18 -3.18 8.37 0.26
C SER A 18 -4.44 9.20 0.06
N PRO A 19 -4.33 10.54 -0.07
CA PRO A 19 -5.46 11.38 -0.47
C PRO A 19 -6.09 10.95 -1.80
N ALA A 20 -5.30 10.54 -2.78
CA ALA A 20 -5.76 10.06 -4.08
C ALA A 20 -6.60 8.78 -3.95
N ALA A 21 -6.16 7.81 -3.15
CA ALA A 21 -6.90 6.58 -2.89
C ALA A 21 -8.22 6.84 -2.16
N LEU A 22 -8.23 7.80 -1.24
CA LEU A 22 -9.44 8.21 -0.52
C LEU A 22 -10.46 8.84 -1.47
N ILE A 23 -10.03 9.77 -2.33
CA ILE A 23 -10.87 10.40 -3.35
C ILE A 23 -11.47 9.35 -4.29
N GLU A 24 -10.64 8.46 -4.85
CA GLU A 24 -11.08 7.40 -5.73
C GLU A 24 -12.14 6.51 -5.07
N THR A 25 -11.92 6.10 -3.81
CA THR A 25 -12.85 5.26 -3.06
C THR A 25 -14.21 5.94 -2.85
N ILE A 26 -14.18 7.24 -2.54
CA ILE A 26 -15.40 8.05 -2.36
C ILE A 26 -16.14 8.16 -3.70
N ASP A 27 -15.45 8.53 -4.77
CA ASP A 27 -16.04 8.73 -6.09
C ASP A 27 -16.68 7.43 -6.62
N GLN A 28 -16.01 6.29 -6.48
CA GLN A 28 -16.58 4.98 -6.81
C GLN A 28 -17.87 4.69 -6.00
N ARG A 29 -17.90 5.03 -4.71
CA ARG A 29 -19.08 4.82 -3.86
C ARG A 29 -20.23 5.72 -4.26
N VAL A 30 -19.96 7.01 -4.49
CA VAL A 30 -20.98 7.98 -4.92
C VAL A 30 -21.55 7.61 -6.28
N ASN A 31 -20.70 7.24 -7.24
CA ASN A 31 -21.13 6.82 -8.58
C ASN A 31 -22.00 5.55 -8.55
N ARG A 32 -21.61 4.53 -7.77
CA ARG A 32 -22.43 3.32 -7.59
C ARG A 32 -23.81 3.64 -6.97
N ARG A 33 -23.87 4.64 -6.08
CA ARG A 33 -25.14 5.08 -5.51
C ARG A 33 -26.00 5.83 -6.53
N ARG A 34 -25.41 6.73 -7.33
CA ARG A 34 -26.11 7.43 -8.41
C ARG A 34 -26.76 6.45 -9.39
N GLN A 35 -26.03 5.40 -9.77
CA GLN A 35 -26.56 4.37 -10.66
C GLN A 35 -27.74 3.55 -10.09
N ARG A 36 -27.86 3.49 -8.75
CA ARG A 36 -28.90 2.72 -8.06
C ARG A 36 -30.08 3.55 -7.56
N ALA A 37 -29.98 4.85 -7.61
CA ALA A 37 -31.02 5.73 -7.09
C ALA A 37 -32.12 5.97 -8.13
N ALA A 38 -33.37 5.96 -7.68
CA ALA A 38 -34.54 6.23 -8.50
C ALA A 38 -34.70 7.71 -8.86
N SER A 39 -34.03 8.63 -8.14
CA SER A 39 -33.98 10.06 -8.44
C SER A 39 -32.71 10.70 -7.88
N GLU A 40 -32.23 11.75 -8.57
CA GLU A 40 -31.04 12.51 -8.18
C GLU A 40 -31.24 13.29 -6.86
N GLU A 41 -32.47 13.67 -6.58
CA GLU A 41 -32.87 14.39 -5.38
C GLU A 41 -32.75 13.56 -4.10
N ALA A 42 -33.05 12.25 -4.17
CA ALA A 42 -32.88 11.33 -3.04
C ALA A 42 -31.40 11.06 -2.69
N LEU A 43 -30.48 11.27 -3.64
CA LEU A 43 -29.05 11.10 -3.45
C LEU A 43 -28.41 12.31 -2.76
N THR A 44 -28.73 13.51 -3.21
CA THR A 44 -28.14 14.74 -2.69
C THR A 44 -28.58 15.05 -1.26
N THR A 45 -29.75 14.57 -0.86
CA THR A 45 -30.34 14.78 0.46
C THR A 45 -29.81 13.79 1.52
N SER A 46 -29.16 12.70 1.10
CA SER A 46 -28.62 11.69 2.02
C SER A 46 -27.48 12.26 2.85
N GLU A 47 -27.59 12.19 4.18
CA GLU A 47 -26.55 12.59 5.13
C GLU A 47 -25.19 11.92 4.82
N GLN A 48 -25.21 10.65 4.46
CA GLN A 48 -24.01 9.92 4.07
C GLN A 48 -23.35 10.49 2.81
N THR A 49 -24.12 10.91 1.81
CA THR A 49 -23.56 11.52 0.58
C THR A 49 -22.92 12.86 0.90
N ARG A 50 -23.56 13.68 1.73
CA ARG A 50 -22.99 14.95 2.21
C ARG A 50 -21.70 14.76 2.97
N ALA A 51 -21.65 13.77 3.89
CA ALA A 51 -20.43 13.43 4.63
C ALA A 51 -19.29 12.98 3.71
N LEU A 52 -19.56 12.11 2.73
CA LEU A 52 -18.58 11.66 1.74
C LEU A 52 -18.08 12.81 0.87
N THR A 53 -18.97 13.71 0.42
CA THR A 53 -18.58 14.89 -0.37
C THR A 53 -17.68 15.83 0.43
N ARG A 54 -18.00 16.05 1.72
CA ARG A 54 -17.15 16.85 2.61
C ARG A 54 -15.77 16.19 2.81
N LEU A 55 -15.73 14.89 3.05
CA LEU A 55 -14.48 14.15 3.21
C LEU A 55 -13.63 14.21 1.94
N ARG A 56 -14.26 14.05 0.77
CA ARG A 56 -13.60 14.21 -0.53
C ARG A 56 -12.97 15.59 -0.70
N ALA A 57 -13.71 16.64 -0.34
CA ALA A 57 -13.22 18.02 -0.43
C ALA A 57 -12.01 18.27 0.49
N LEU A 58 -12.01 17.66 1.70
CA LEU A 58 -10.85 17.71 2.59
C LEU A 58 -9.66 16.96 2.01
N ALA A 59 -9.86 15.75 1.46
CA ALA A 59 -8.81 14.97 0.81
C ALA A 59 -8.19 15.70 -0.39
N ALA A 60 -9.03 16.40 -1.20
CA ALA A 60 -8.57 17.16 -2.37
C ALA A 60 -7.75 18.42 -2.01
N ARG A 61 -7.84 18.86 -0.76
CA ARG A 61 -7.07 20.02 -0.24
C ARG A 61 -5.83 19.58 0.53
N ALA A 62 -5.67 18.27 0.77
CA ALA A 62 -4.51 17.75 1.47
C ALA A 62 -3.28 17.87 0.56
N ASP A 63 -2.27 18.59 1.02
CA ASP A 63 -0.97 18.64 0.37
C ASP A 63 -0.17 17.38 0.71
N ALA A 64 0.61 16.90 -0.24
CA ALA A 64 1.54 15.80 -0.01
C ALA A 64 2.55 16.13 1.12
N ALA A 65 3.01 17.37 1.16
CA ALA A 65 3.91 17.88 2.20
C ALA A 65 3.31 17.83 3.61
N ASP A 66 1.98 17.86 3.74
CA ASP A 66 1.30 17.74 5.05
C ASP A 66 1.15 16.27 5.50
N SER A 67 1.31 15.32 4.59
CA SER A 67 1.24 13.89 4.92
C SER A 67 2.47 13.43 5.71
N GLY A 68 2.27 13.07 6.98
CA GLY A 68 3.34 12.51 7.82
C GLY A 68 3.95 11.23 7.23
N LYS A 69 3.13 10.38 6.60
CA LYS A 69 3.56 9.15 5.94
C LYS A 69 4.42 9.44 4.71
N TYR A 70 4.03 10.40 3.89
CA TYR A 70 4.82 10.80 2.72
C TYR A 70 6.15 11.45 3.11
N ARG A 71 6.16 12.31 4.14
CA ARG A 71 7.41 12.88 4.68
C ARG A 71 8.35 11.80 5.23
N ALA A 72 7.80 10.77 5.90
CA ALA A 72 8.60 9.64 6.34
C ALA A 72 9.19 8.85 5.16
N LEU A 73 8.45 8.70 4.06
CA LEU A 73 8.96 8.11 2.82
C LEU A 73 10.12 8.94 2.26
N LEU A 74 9.96 10.27 2.13
CA LEU A 74 11.04 11.14 1.64
C LEU A 74 12.29 11.06 2.52
N ALA A 75 12.13 11.03 3.84
CA ALA A 75 13.26 10.89 4.77
C ALA A 75 13.98 9.55 4.59
N GLU A 76 13.24 8.47 4.38
CA GLU A 76 13.80 7.15 4.13
C GLU A 76 14.52 7.07 2.78
N LEU A 77 13.94 7.62 1.73
CA LEU A 77 14.59 7.72 0.42
C LEU A 77 15.87 8.54 0.46
N ALA A 78 15.89 9.62 1.26
CA ALA A 78 17.11 10.40 1.50
C ALA A 78 18.16 9.59 2.28
N ARG A 79 17.76 8.77 3.28
CA ARG A 79 18.66 7.86 4.01
C ARG A 79 19.31 6.84 3.08
N ILE A 80 18.53 6.28 2.15
CA ILE A 80 19.01 5.33 1.12
C ILE A 80 19.96 6.05 0.14
N GLY A 81 19.81 7.35 -0.02
CA GLY A 81 20.59 8.16 -0.96
C GLY A 81 19.95 8.24 -2.35
N ILE A 82 18.65 8.04 -2.47
CA ILE A 82 17.93 8.18 -3.76
C ILE A 82 17.94 9.65 -4.20
N GLY A 83 18.36 9.88 -5.42
CA GLY A 83 18.43 11.21 -6.02
C GLY A 83 18.89 11.16 -7.48
N PRO A 84 18.99 12.32 -8.17
CA PRO A 84 19.29 12.40 -9.60
C PRO A 84 20.62 11.76 -10.05
N ARG A 85 21.57 11.65 -9.12
CA ARG A 85 22.90 11.06 -9.38
C ARG A 85 23.12 9.74 -8.67
N SER A 86 22.10 9.21 -8.04
CA SER A 86 22.18 7.95 -7.29
C SER A 86 22.32 6.74 -8.22
N THR A 87 23.03 5.73 -7.74
CA THR A 87 23.01 4.37 -8.31
C THR A 87 22.10 3.44 -7.51
N GLU A 88 21.70 3.86 -6.30
CA GLU A 88 20.82 3.09 -5.43
C GLU A 88 19.44 2.91 -6.04
N ARG A 89 18.82 1.78 -5.71
CA ARG A 89 17.48 1.42 -6.14
C ARG A 89 16.62 1.02 -4.96
N VAL A 90 15.34 1.34 -5.06
CA VAL A 90 14.36 1.02 -4.04
C VAL A 90 13.05 0.54 -4.67
N VAL A 91 12.43 -0.44 -4.03
CA VAL A 91 11.06 -0.86 -4.34
C VAL A 91 10.11 -0.32 -3.29
N VAL A 92 9.07 0.39 -3.71
CA VAL A 92 8.04 0.96 -2.83
C VAL A 92 6.72 0.24 -3.10
N PHE A 93 6.21 -0.49 -2.13
CA PHE A 93 4.95 -1.21 -2.22
C PHE A 93 3.78 -0.39 -1.69
N ALA A 94 2.73 -0.23 -2.52
CA ALA A 94 1.43 0.30 -2.11
C ALA A 94 0.29 -0.56 -2.67
N GLU A 95 -0.89 -0.51 -2.05
CA GLU A 95 -1.98 -1.43 -2.41
C GLU A 95 -2.89 -0.91 -3.53
N ARG A 96 -2.93 0.42 -3.74
CA ARG A 96 -3.91 1.05 -4.63
C ARG A 96 -3.25 1.75 -5.81
N ILE A 97 -3.78 1.54 -7.01
CA ILE A 97 -3.26 2.16 -8.22
C ILE A 97 -3.24 3.69 -8.10
N ALA A 98 -4.29 4.29 -7.53
CA ALA A 98 -4.32 5.73 -7.27
C ALA A 98 -3.16 6.21 -6.38
N THR A 99 -2.75 5.40 -5.39
CA THR A 99 -1.57 5.70 -4.56
C THR A 99 -0.27 5.51 -5.34
N LEU A 100 -0.16 4.48 -6.18
CA LEU A 100 1.05 4.25 -7.00
C LEU A 100 1.31 5.45 -7.92
N THR A 101 0.27 5.92 -8.63
CA THR A 101 0.36 7.07 -9.52
C THR A 101 0.71 8.33 -8.73
N TRP A 102 -0.01 8.58 -7.64
CA TRP A 102 0.21 9.73 -6.77
C TRP A 102 1.65 9.78 -6.22
N LEU A 103 2.18 8.63 -5.76
CA LEU A 103 3.57 8.52 -5.28
C LEU A 103 4.57 8.81 -6.39
N ALA A 104 4.40 8.22 -7.57
CA ALA A 104 5.34 8.41 -8.69
C ALA A 104 5.42 9.87 -9.12
N GLU A 105 4.27 10.58 -9.20
CA GLU A 105 4.21 11.99 -9.56
C GLU A 105 4.92 12.87 -8.54
N HIS A 106 4.62 12.70 -7.24
CA HIS A 106 5.19 13.53 -6.18
C HIS A 106 6.66 13.22 -5.94
N LEU A 107 7.05 11.94 -5.91
CA LEU A 107 8.45 11.56 -5.72
C LEU A 107 9.34 12.09 -6.84
N ARG A 108 8.87 12.07 -8.08
CA ARG A 108 9.61 12.63 -9.21
C ARG A 108 9.86 14.13 -9.01
N ALA A 109 8.82 14.88 -8.63
CA ALA A 109 8.91 16.31 -8.43
C ALA A 109 9.80 16.68 -7.24
N ASP A 110 9.57 16.04 -6.09
CA ASP A 110 10.25 16.41 -4.83
C ASP A 110 11.72 15.97 -4.78
N LEU A 111 12.07 14.88 -5.47
CA LEU A 111 13.45 14.40 -5.56
C LEU A 111 14.18 14.92 -6.79
N GLY A 112 13.55 15.71 -7.65
CA GLY A 112 14.12 16.23 -8.88
C GLY A 112 14.58 15.14 -9.85
N LEU A 113 13.87 14.01 -9.87
CA LEU A 113 14.22 12.86 -10.70
C LEU A 113 13.76 13.05 -12.15
N PRO A 114 14.55 12.57 -13.15
CA PRO A 114 14.07 12.48 -14.53
C PRO A 114 12.90 11.51 -14.64
N GLU A 115 12.12 11.64 -15.71
CA GLU A 115 10.88 10.85 -15.89
C GLU A 115 11.15 9.34 -15.87
N GLU A 116 12.25 8.91 -16.45
CA GLU A 116 12.64 7.52 -16.58
C GLU A 116 13.16 6.91 -15.27
N ALA A 117 13.46 7.72 -14.26
CA ALA A 117 13.98 7.23 -12.98
C ALA A 117 12.91 6.61 -12.07
N GLY A 118 11.63 6.91 -12.31
CA GLY A 118 10.50 6.32 -11.62
C GLY A 118 9.71 5.40 -12.55
N ARG A 119 9.46 4.16 -12.12
CA ARG A 119 8.58 3.23 -12.82
C ARG A 119 7.42 2.80 -11.94
N ILE A 120 6.25 2.62 -12.55
CA ILE A 120 5.07 2.10 -11.86
C ILE A 120 4.75 0.73 -12.43
N MET A 121 4.45 -0.23 -11.55
CA MET A 121 3.97 -1.56 -11.95
C MET A 121 2.69 -1.93 -11.19
N HIS A 122 1.64 -2.27 -11.94
CA HIS A 122 0.33 -2.67 -11.38
C HIS A 122 -0.37 -3.68 -12.29
N GLY A 123 -1.40 -4.35 -11.77
CA GLY A 123 -2.08 -5.45 -12.45
C GLY A 123 -2.92 -5.08 -13.66
N SER A 124 -3.09 -3.79 -13.99
CA SER A 124 -3.75 -3.38 -15.24
C SER A 124 -2.77 -3.15 -16.41
N LEU A 125 -1.46 -3.27 -16.17
CA LEU A 125 -0.48 -3.38 -17.25
C LEU A 125 -0.56 -4.77 -17.87
N SER A 126 -0.31 -4.85 -19.17
CA SER A 126 -0.12 -6.14 -19.88
C SER A 126 1.12 -6.87 -19.35
N ASP A 127 1.19 -8.17 -19.55
CA ASP A 127 2.36 -8.99 -19.15
C ASP A 127 3.65 -8.48 -19.79
N GLY A 128 3.59 -8.02 -21.05
CA GLY A 128 4.73 -7.44 -21.75
C GLY A 128 5.23 -6.15 -21.11
N GLU A 129 4.33 -5.23 -20.77
CA GLU A 129 4.67 -3.98 -20.07
C GLU A 129 5.25 -4.24 -18.67
N GLN A 130 4.71 -5.22 -17.95
CA GLN A 130 5.24 -5.62 -16.64
C GLN A 130 6.66 -6.18 -16.79
N GLN A 131 6.92 -7.03 -17.80
CA GLN A 131 8.24 -7.56 -18.07
C GLN A 131 9.25 -6.48 -18.44
N GLU A 132 8.85 -5.49 -19.24
CA GLU A 132 9.69 -4.34 -19.61
C GLU A 132 10.09 -3.55 -18.36
N VAL A 133 9.14 -3.22 -17.48
CA VAL A 133 9.42 -2.50 -16.23
C VAL A 133 10.40 -3.27 -15.34
N VAL A 134 10.22 -4.59 -15.22
CA VAL A 134 11.11 -5.43 -14.42
C VAL A 134 12.51 -5.50 -15.02
N GLU A 135 12.62 -5.65 -16.35
CA GLU A 135 13.90 -5.70 -17.03
C GLU A 135 14.65 -4.37 -16.90
N ASP A 136 13.97 -3.25 -17.12
CA ASP A 136 14.52 -1.91 -16.89
C ASP A 136 15.05 -1.75 -15.46
N PHE A 137 14.30 -2.23 -14.46
CA PHE A 137 14.71 -2.16 -13.07
C PHE A 137 15.90 -3.07 -12.74
N ARG A 138 16.09 -4.16 -13.45
CA ARG A 138 17.17 -5.13 -13.21
C ARG A 138 18.50 -4.76 -13.87
N GLN A 139 18.49 -3.93 -14.92
CA GLN A 139 19.69 -3.56 -15.66
C GLN A 139 20.40 -2.37 -15.02
N SER A 140 21.67 -2.52 -14.66
CA SER A 140 22.46 -1.51 -13.96
C SER A 140 22.61 -0.19 -14.71
N HIS A 141 22.58 -0.23 -16.06
CA HIS A 141 22.78 0.94 -16.92
C HIS A 141 21.52 1.80 -17.11
N THR A 142 20.34 1.33 -16.70
CA THR A 142 19.12 2.11 -16.82
C THR A 142 19.03 3.23 -15.75
N PRO A 143 18.34 4.32 -16.06
CA PRO A 143 18.16 5.42 -15.11
C PRO A 143 17.17 5.11 -13.97
N VAL A 144 16.50 3.95 -14.00
CA VAL A 144 15.47 3.60 -13.02
C VAL A 144 16.07 3.51 -11.62
N ARG A 145 15.48 4.24 -10.66
CA ARG A 145 15.89 4.29 -9.26
C ARG A 145 14.78 3.89 -8.30
N ILE A 146 13.53 4.17 -8.67
CA ILE A 146 12.37 3.86 -7.85
C ILE A 146 11.39 3.01 -8.67
N LEU A 147 11.04 1.84 -8.13
CA LEU A 147 9.92 1.04 -8.62
C LEU A 147 8.77 1.16 -7.62
N VAL A 148 7.69 1.85 -8.01
CA VAL A 148 6.45 1.92 -7.21
C VAL A 148 5.52 0.83 -7.71
N THR A 149 5.12 -0.11 -6.84
CA THR A 149 4.38 -1.29 -7.28
C THR A 149 3.32 -1.76 -6.29
N GLY A 150 2.30 -2.44 -6.84
CA GLY A 150 1.31 -3.19 -6.07
C GLY A 150 1.69 -4.65 -5.88
N ASP A 151 0.75 -5.44 -5.36
CA ASP A 151 0.97 -6.87 -5.11
C ASP A 151 1.22 -7.71 -6.38
N VAL A 152 0.97 -7.17 -7.56
CA VAL A 152 1.33 -7.83 -8.83
C VAL A 152 2.81 -8.19 -8.89
N ALA A 153 3.69 -7.33 -8.34
CA ALA A 153 5.11 -7.62 -8.22
C ALA A 153 5.43 -8.66 -7.14
N SER A 154 4.45 -9.04 -6.33
CA SER A 154 4.62 -10.10 -5.33
C SER A 154 4.51 -11.51 -5.90
N GLU A 155 4.25 -11.66 -7.22
CA GLU A 155 4.16 -12.95 -7.89
C GLU A 155 5.19 -13.06 -9.04
N GLY A 156 6.15 -13.98 -8.90
CA GLY A 156 7.08 -14.35 -9.98
C GLY A 156 8.23 -13.37 -10.31
N VAL A 157 8.21 -12.15 -9.79
CA VAL A 157 9.21 -11.11 -10.11
C VAL A 157 10.41 -11.17 -9.17
N ASN A 158 11.63 -11.13 -9.72
CA ASN A 158 12.88 -11.08 -8.97
C ASN A 158 13.52 -9.70 -9.09
N LEU A 159 13.69 -9.02 -7.96
CA LEU A 159 14.22 -7.65 -7.91
C LEU A 159 15.59 -7.56 -7.20
N HIS A 160 16.04 -8.66 -6.58
CA HIS A 160 17.23 -8.72 -5.73
C HIS A 160 18.56 -8.41 -6.46
N ALA A 161 18.63 -8.60 -7.79
CA ALA A 161 19.89 -8.46 -8.53
C ALA A 161 20.48 -7.03 -8.49
N GLN A 162 19.64 -6.01 -8.35
CA GLN A 162 20.05 -4.60 -8.35
C GLN A 162 19.41 -3.80 -7.21
N CYS A 163 18.72 -4.47 -6.28
CA CYS A 163 17.98 -3.79 -5.22
C CYS A 163 18.00 -4.59 -3.92
N HIS A 164 18.38 -3.95 -2.85
CA HIS A 164 18.33 -4.49 -1.49
C HIS A 164 17.46 -3.66 -0.55
N GLU A 165 16.85 -2.58 -1.03
CA GLU A 165 15.99 -1.67 -0.27
C GLU A 165 14.52 -1.84 -0.67
N LEU A 166 13.66 -2.14 0.29
CA LEU A 166 12.22 -2.30 0.11
C LEU A 166 11.46 -1.49 1.15
N ILE A 167 10.47 -0.73 0.69
CA ILE A 167 9.62 0.07 1.56
C ILE A 167 8.17 -0.38 1.40
N HIS A 168 7.55 -0.85 2.48
CA HIS A 168 6.10 -0.98 2.57
C HIS A 168 5.50 0.41 2.86
N TYR A 169 5.10 1.12 1.82
CA TYR A 169 4.35 2.36 1.97
C TYR A 169 2.97 2.09 2.55
N ASP A 170 2.23 1.13 1.95
CA ASP A 170 1.02 0.59 2.55
C ASP A 170 1.36 -0.72 3.28
N PHE A 171 1.04 -0.74 4.57
CA PHE A 171 1.21 -1.93 5.39
C PHE A 171 0.16 -2.99 4.99
N PRO A 172 0.59 -4.17 4.52
CA PRO A 172 -0.36 -5.24 4.19
C PRO A 172 -0.97 -5.81 5.47
N TRP A 173 -2.28 -6.00 5.49
CA TRP A 173 -2.98 -6.61 6.62
C TRP A 173 -2.91 -8.14 6.56
N SER A 174 -1.78 -8.67 6.12
CA SER A 174 -1.50 -10.08 5.94
C SER A 174 -0.01 -10.37 6.05
N LEU A 175 0.39 -11.29 6.93
CA LEU A 175 1.77 -11.75 7.08
C LEU A 175 2.26 -12.44 5.82
N ILE A 176 1.39 -13.20 5.16
CA ILE A 176 1.70 -13.88 3.89
C ILE A 176 2.11 -12.87 2.82
N ARG A 177 1.36 -11.76 2.69
CA ARG A 177 1.70 -10.69 1.74
C ARG A 177 3.00 -9.99 2.09
N ILE A 178 3.26 -9.74 3.39
CA ILE A 178 4.53 -9.17 3.85
C ILE A 178 5.68 -10.07 3.40
N GLN A 179 5.60 -11.36 3.66
CA GLN A 179 6.63 -12.33 3.29
C GLN A 179 6.79 -12.46 1.77
N GLN A 180 5.69 -12.46 1.02
CA GLN A 180 5.74 -12.48 -0.45
C GLN A 180 6.45 -11.24 -1.02
N ARG A 181 6.17 -10.03 -0.49
CA ARG A 181 6.85 -8.80 -0.90
C ARG A 181 8.33 -8.83 -0.51
N ASN A 182 8.64 -9.20 0.73
CA ASN A 182 10.03 -9.29 1.23
C ASN A 182 10.86 -10.26 0.38
N GLY A 183 10.31 -11.43 0.02
CA GLY A 183 10.96 -12.41 -0.84
C GLY A 183 11.27 -11.93 -2.27
N ARG A 184 10.93 -10.69 -2.64
CA ARG A 184 11.34 -10.09 -3.92
C ARG A 184 12.78 -9.59 -3.90
N ILE A 185 13.27 -9.19 -2.72
CA ILE A 185 14.65 -8.75 -2.53
C ILE A 185 15.43 -9.68 -1.57
N ASP A 186 14.76 -10.33 -0.62
CA ASP A 186 15.34 -11.30 0.30
C ASP A 186 15.31 -12.70 -0.34
N ARG A 187 16.36 -13.00 -1.10
CA ARG A 187 16.43 -14.23 -1.89
C ARG A 187 17.84 -14.73 -2.03
N TYR A 188 17.97 -16.04 -2.30
CA TYR A 188 19.25 -16.64 -2.66
C TYR A 188 19.93 -15.92 -3.81
N GLY A 189 21.21 -15.55 -3.64
CA GLY A 189 21.98 -14.76 -4.59
C GLY A 189 21.96 -13.24 -4.31
N GLN A 190 21.28 -12.77 -3.25
CA GLN A 190 21.40 -11.39 -2.79
C GLN A 190 22.80 -11.15 -2.19
N GLU A 191 23.53 -10.21 -2.74
CA GLU A 191 24.91 -9.90 -2.31
C GLU A 191 24.96 -8.92 -1.13
N THR A 192 23.92 -8.08 -1.00
CA THR A 192 23.81 -7.08 0.07
C THR A 192 22.64 -7.43 0.99
N SER A 193 22.82 -7.31 2.30
CA SER A 193 21.76 -7.59 3.27
C SER A 193 20.49 -6.79 2.97
N PRO A 194 19.34 -7.43 2.75
CA PRO A 194 18.09 -6.75 2.47
C PRO A 194 17.69 -5.81 3.59
N GLN A 195 17.28 -4.61 3.24
CA GLN A 195 16.74 -3.61 4.16
C GLN A 195 15.24 -3.44 3.88
N ILE A 196 14.43 -3.71 4.88
CA ILE A 196 12.97 -3.69 4.75
C ILE A 196 12.40 -2.67 5.73
N THR A 197 11.87 -1.60 5.20
CA THR A 197 11.23 -0.52 5.97
C THR A 197 9.73 -0.59 5.83
N THR A 198 9.01 -0.45 6.93
CA THR A 198 7.53 -0.38 6.94
C THR A 198 7.07 0.95 7.50
N LEU A 199 6.27 1.68 6.73
CA LEU A 199 5.67 2.93 7.15
C LEU A 199 4.31 2.66 7.80
N LEU A 200 4.20 2.97 9.09
CA LEU A 200 2.97 2.80 9.86
C LEU A 200 2.37 4.16 10.19
N LEU A 201 1.11 4.35 9.82
CA LEU A 201 0.35 5.54 10.20
C LEU A 201 -0.36 5.28 11.54
N SER A 202 -0.04 6.12 12.53
CA SER A 202 -0.75 6.18 13.81
C SER A 202 -1.51 7.51 13.88
N PRO A 203 -2.83 7.52 13.66
CA PRO A 203 -3.63 8.72 13.79
C PRO A 203 -3.58 9.29 15.21
N SER A 204 -3.64 10.62 15.34
CA SER A 204 -3.69 11.28 16.64
C SER A 204 -5.02 11.10 17.37
N ASP A 205 -6.09 10.80 16.64
CA ASP A 205 -7.41 10.49 17.22
C ASP A 205 -7.45 9.01 17.66
N PRO A 206 -7.56 8.72 18.97
CA PRO A 206 -7.56 7.35 19.48
C PRO A 206 -8.81 6.55 19.09
N SER A 207 -9.88 7.20 18.64
CA SER A 207 -11.08 6.53 18.14
C SER A 207 -10.88 5.90 16.75
N PHE A 208 -9.82 6.29 16.06
CA PHE A 208 -9.49 5.77 14.73
C PHE A 208 -8.31 4.79 14.81
N SER A 209 -8.55 3.53 14.43
CA SER A 209 -7.52 2.49 14.39
C SER A 209 -6.57 2.73 13.20
N GLY A 210 -5.28 2.95 13.48
CA GLY A 210 -4.23 3.06 12.49
C GLY A 210 -3.53 1.72 12.20
N ASP A 211 -2.48 1.78 11.38
CA ASP A 211 -1.68 0.60 11.00
C ASP A 211 -1.03 -0.09 12.22
N VAL A 212 -0.70 0.67 13.26
CA VAL A 212 -0.07 0.11 14.48
C VAL A 212 -0.98 -0.91 15.16
N ARG A 213 -2.29 -0.63 15.24
CA ARG A 213 -3.25 -1.59 15.82
C ARG A 213 -3.37 -2.86 14.97
N VAL A 214 -3.32 -2.71 13.64
CA VAL A 214 -3.31 -3.86 12.73
C VAL A 214 -2.07 -4.71 12.94
N LEU A 215 -0.90 -4.08 13.03
CA LEU A 215 0.37 -4.77 13.31
C LEU A 215 0.30 -5.55 14.62
N THR A 216 -0.20 -4.93 15.69
CA THR A 216 -0.37 -5.62 16.99
C THR A 216 -1.23 -6.87 16.85
N ARG A 217 -2.35 -6.79 16.14
CA ARG A 217 -3.23 -7.94 15.92
C ARG A 217 -2.60 -9.04 15.05
N LEU A 218 -1.78 -8.67 14.06
CA LEU A 218 -1.03 -9.64 13.26
C LEU A 218 0.01 -10.38 14.12
N MET A 219 0.74 -9.66 14.98
CA MET A 219 1.72 -10.26 15.90
C MET A 219 1.06 -11.20 16.91
N GLU A 220 -0.08 -10.82 17.48
CA GLU A 220 -0.86 -11.68 18.37
C GLU A 220 -1.31 -12.98 17.69
N LYS A 221 -1.75 -12.89 16.43
CA LYS A 221 -2.14 -14.08 15.66
C LYS A 221 -0.96 -14.97 15.30
N GLU A 222 0.18 -14.38 14.97
CA GLU A 222 1.40 -15.14 14.70
C GLU A 222 1.83 -15.92 15.95
N ASP A 223 1.84 -15.26 17.11
CA ASP A 223 2.19 -15.88 18.39
C ASP A 223 1.22 -17.01 18.77
N GLN A 224 -0.08 -16.78 18.60
CA GLN A 224 -1.10 -17.82 18.81
C GLN A 224 -0.91 -19.01 17.88
N ALA A 225 -0.62 -18.75 16.62
CA ALA A 225 -0.39 -19.80 15.62
C ALA A 225 0.91 -20.57 15.90
N HIS A 226 1.98 -19.89 16.28
CA HIS A 226 3.24 -20.51 16.68
C HIS A 226 3.07 -21.40 17.91
N ARG A 227 2.35 -20.95 18.93
CA ARG A 227 2.04 -21.76 20.13
C ARG A 227 1.16 -22.96 19.83
N ALA A 228 0.24 -22.86 18.87
CA ALA A 228 -0.68 -23.95 18.53
C ALA A 228 -0.07 -25.03 17.64
N LEU A 229 0.86 -24.68 16.77
CA LEU A 229 1.35 -25.51 15.67
C LEU A 229 2.88 -25.76 15.67
N GLY A 230 3.62 -25.09 16.54
CA GLY A 230 5.06 -25.31 16.76
C GLY A 230 5.99 -24.82 15.66
N ASP A 231 5.48 -24.43 14.49
CA ASP A 231 6.28 -23.86 13.40
C ASP A 231 5.44 -23.03 12.44
N ALA A 232 5.82 -21.78 12.22
CA ALA A 232 5.13 -20.85 11.31
C ALA A 232 5.12 -21.32 9.84
N ALA A 233 6.09 -22.14 9.44
CA ALA A 233 6.16 -22.70 8.09
C ALA A 233 4.96 -23.61 7.75
N SER A 234 4.29 -24.20 8.74
CA SER A 234 3.11 -25.05 8.53
C SER A 234 1.83 -24.26 8.21
N LEU A 235 1.79 -22.98 8.54
CA LEU A 235 0.64 -22.10 8.29
C LEU A 235 0.58 -21.60 6.84
N MET A 236 1.73 -21.42 6.19
CA MET A 236 1.81 -20.90 4.82
C MET A 236 1.10 -21.79 3.79
N GLY A 237 0.92 -23.07 4.05
CA GLY A 237 0.21 -23.99 3.15
C GLY A 237 -1.31 -23.99 3.29
N ARG A 238 -1.90 -23.36 4.32
CA ARG A 238 -3.33 -23.49 4.63
C ARG A 238 -4.16 -22.20 4.58
N TYR A 239 -3.53 -21.03 4.51
CA TYR A 239 -4.25 -19.74 4.52
C TYR A 239 -3.90 -18.89 3.30
N SER A 240 -4.94 -18.33 2.65
CA SER A 240 -4.73 -17.28 1.65
C SER A 240 -4.64 -15.92 2.35
N GLY A 241 -3.84 -14.99 1.81
CA GLY A 241 -3.73 -13.62 2.33
C GLY A 241 -5.08 -12.90 2.45
N GLU A 242 -6.04 -13.22 1.57
CA GLU A 242 -7.41 -12.69 1.62
C GLU A 242 -8.20 -13.15 2.84
N LYS A 243 -8.05 -14.43 3.23
CA LYS A 243 -8.69 -14.98 4.43
C LYS A 243 -8.08 -14.41 5.71
N GLU A 244 -6.78 -14.21 5.72
CA GLU A 244 -6.08 -13.58 6.84
C GLU A 244 -6.53 -12.13 7.01
N GLU A 245 -6.59 -11.36 5.92
CA GLU A 245 -7.07 -9.98 5.93
C GLU A 245 -8.54 -9.88 6.39
N ALA A 246 -9.40 -10.80 5.94
CA ALA A 246 -10.79 -10.86 6.39
C ALA A 246 -10.90 -11.13 7.89
N ALA A 247 -10.10 -12.04 8.44
CA ALA A 247 -10.10 -12.37 9.85
C ALA A 247 -9.54 -11.22 10.74
N ILE A 248 -8.53 -10.47 10.27
CA ILE A 248 -8.05 -9.25 10.93
C ILE A 248 -9.15 -8.20 10.96
N ARG A 249 -9.83 -7.99 9.84
CA ARG A 249 -10.94 -7.04 9.72
C ARG A 249 -12.08 -7.36 10.68
N GLU A 250 -12.47 -8.64 10.79
CA GLU A 250 -13.50 -9.09 11.73
C GLU A 250 -13.09 -8.85 13.19
N ALA A 251 -11.86 -9.16 13.56
CA ALA A 251 -11.33 -8.94 14.90
C ALA A 251 -11.33 -7.44 15.27
N LEU A 252 -10.94 -6.57 14.34
CA LEU A 252 -10.97 -5.13 14.54
C LEU A 252 -12.41 -4.58 14.65
N ALA A 253 -13.35 -5.15 13.88
CA ALA A 253 -14.77 -4.75 13.92
C ALA A 253 -15.49 -5.19 15.18
N ALA A 254 -15.10 -6.33 15.77
CA ALA A 254 -15.71 -6.86 17.00
C ALA A 254 -15.31 -6.06 18.25
N GLY A 255 -14.34 -5.13 18.17
CA GLY A 255 -13.92 -4.31 19.32
C GLY A 255 -13.35 -5.13 20.46
N THR A 256 -12.92 -6.35 20.21
CA THR A 256 -12.26 -7.19 21.21
C THR A 256 -10.89 -6.58 21.53
N ASP A 257 -10.82 -5.94 22.70
CA ASP A 257 -9.59 -5.55 23.38
C ASP A 257 -8.76 -6.77 23.76
#